data_0beb4aa685fd7a21cacb4dc1c8156ac8
#
_entry.id   0beb4aa685fd7a21cacb4dc1c8156ac8
#
_cell.length_a   1.000
_cell.length_b   1.000
_cell.length_c   1.000
_cell.angle_alpha   90.00
_cell.angle_beta   90.00
_cell.angle_gamma   90.00
#
_symmetry.space_group_name_H-M   'P 1'
#
loop_
_entity.id
_entity.type
_entity.pdbx_description
1 polymer ?
#
loop_
_entity_poly.entity_id
_entity_poly.type
_entity_poly.pdbx_seq_one_letter_code
_entity_poly.pdbx_strand_id
1 'polypeptide(L)'
;MLKNGFIIKSNENQLNRSTIDPYFGIGRNITWPLDGLSDDVSIELTAEAERRWFGYSDSRPWVIPDVDYLQRYKRHCQFMNISTYCLQVESSSSIILSSAELPIIRILGYDYADVDMSTSCLYEDLTMNVCVVKDIFRPVLRKLNQYRLLNSEDDVQEYLSGRRALINMGYDMEEYFSPLAVKLTEVLL
;
A
#
# COMPACT_ATOMS: atom_id res chain seq x y z
N MET A 1 13.87 -9.13 2.92
CA MET A 1 12.41 -9.14 2.68
C MET A 1 12.08 -10.09 1.55
N LEU A 2 10.87 -10.66 1.57
CA LEU A 2 10.35 -11.52 0.52
C LEU A 2 9.54 -10.69 -0.47
N LYS A 3 9.58 -11.03 -1.76
CA LYS A 3 8.70 -10.40 -2.75
C LYS A 3 7.30 -10.99 -2.61
N ASN A 4 6.33 -10.18 -2.24
CA ASN A 4 4.95 -10.64 -2.06
C ASN A 4 4.16 -10.57 -3.36
N GLY A 5 4.35 -9.55 -4.17
CA GLY A 5 3.66 -9.33 -5.42
C GLY A 5 3.59 -7.86 -5.77
N PHE A 6 2.48 -7.47 -6.42
CA PHE A 6 2.37 -6.16 -7.02
C PHE A 6 1.01 -5.54 -6.77
N ILE A 7 0.98 -4.20 -6.75
CA ILE A 7 -0.23 -3.39 -6.68
C ILE A 7 -0.25 -2.49 -7.91
N ILE A 8 -1.38 -2.41 -8.62
CA ILE A 8 -1.59 -1.40 -9.66
C ILE A 8 -2.40 -0.24 -9.07
N LYS A 9 -1.91 0.97 -9.26
CA LYS A 9 -2.58 2.21 -8.85
C LYS A 9 -2.80 3.13 -10.04
N SER A 10 -3.89 3.92 -10.01
CA SER A 10 -4.17 4.96 -10.97
C SER A 10 -3.45 6.27 -10.61
N ASN A 11 -2.94 6.96 -11.61
CA ASN A 11 -2.38 8.31 -11.44
C ASN A 11 -3.47 9.35 -11.17
N GLU A 12 -4.72 9.11 -11.59
CA GLU A 12 -5.81 10.08 -11.47
C GLU A 12 -6.23 10.32 -10.01
N ASN A 13 -6.13 9.31 -9.17
CA ASN A 13 -6.41 9.44 -7.74
C ASN A 13 -5.41 10.34 -7.00
N GLN A 14 -4.29 10.69 -7.62
CA GLN A 14 -3.31 11.64 -7.10
C GLN A 14 -3.65 13.10 -7.46
N LEU A 15 -4.34 13.32 -8.58
CA LEU A 15 -4.64 14.66 -9.11
C LEU A 15 -5.89 15.30 -8.49
N ASN A 16 -6.86 14.51 -8.04
CA ASN A 16 -8.12 15.00 -7.48
C ASN A 16 -8.11 15.25 -5.97
N ARG A 17 -7.02 14.99 -5.27
CA ARG A 17 -6.87 15.40 -3.87
C ARG A 17 -6.22 16.77 -3.81
N SER A 18 -7.05 17.81 -3.97
CA SER A 18 -6.69 19.15 -3.56
C SER A 18 -6.08 19.11 -2.15
N THR A 19 -4.82 19.49 -2.02
CA THR A 19 -4.12 19.83 -0.78
C THR A 19 -3.50 18.71 0.08
N ILE A 20 -3.62 17.44 -0.23
CA ILE A 20 -2.86 16.41 0.49
C ILE A 20 -1.78 15.87 -0.44
N ASP A 21 -0.53 16.00 -0.01
CA ASP A 21 0.66 15.47 -0.69
C ASP A 21 0.47 14.02 -1.18
N PRO A 22 1.07 13.65 -2.31
CA PRO A 22 0.93 12.32 -2.88
C PRO A 22 1.43 11.27 -1.88
N TYR A 23 0.51 10.45 -1.39
CA TYR A 23 0.82 9.29 -0.57
C TYR A 23 0.91 8.06 -1.47
N PHE A 24 2.08 7.46 -1.54
CA PHE A 24 2.35 6.29 -2.38
C PHE A 24 2.21 4.96 -1.63
N GLY A 25 1.95 4.99 -0.32
CA GLY A 25 1.86 3.81 0.51
C GLY A 25 0.64 2.92 0.22
N ILE A 26 0.57 1.83 0.95
CA ILE A 26 -0.59 0.94 1.01
C ILE A 26 -1.64 1.67 1.86
N GLY A 27 -2.76 2.06 1.30
CA GLY A 27 -3.79 2.79 2.03
C GLY A 27 -5.19 2.29 1.69
N ARG A 28 -6.16 2.59 2.56
CA ARG A 28 -7.60 2.26 2.39
C ARG A 28 -8.19 2.60 1.02
N ASN A 29 -7.56 3.48 0.28
CA ASN A 29 -7.97 3.87 -1.05
C ASN A 29 -7.06 3.24 -2.12
N ILE A 30 -6.75 1.95 -1.99
CA ILE A 30 -6.35 1.16 -3.14
C ILE A 30 -7.61 0.99 -3.98
N THR A 31 -8.02 2.06 -4.62
CA THR A 31 -9.01 1.95 -5.69
C THR A 31 -8.28 1.26 -6.84
N TRP A 32 -8.62 0.01 -7.04
CA TRP A 32 -8.26 -0.68 -8.26
C TRP A 32 -8.73 0.18 -9.42
N PRO A 33 -7.87 0.52 -10.39
CA PRO A 33 -8.23 1.46 -11.45
C PRO A 33 -9.48 1.11 -12.25
N LEU A 34 -9.83 -0.19 -12.33
CA LEU A 34 -11.03 -0.68 -13.02
C LEU A 34 -12.23 -0.91 -12.10
N ASP A 35 -12.06 -0.74 -10.79
CA ASP A 35 -13.14 -0.93 -9.84
C ASP A 35 -14.26 0.11 -10.06
N GLY A 36 -15.51 -0.37 -10.04
CA GLY A 36 -16.69 0.46 -10.28
C GLY A 36 -16.96 0.81 -11.76
N LEU A 37 -16.12 0.35 -12.70
CA LEU A 37 -16.42 0.47 -14.12
C LEU A 37 -17.45 -0.60 -14.56
N SER A 38 -18.31 -0.24 -15.51
CA SER A 38 -19.47 -1.05 -15.92
C SER A 38 -19.27 -1.80 -17.23
N ASP A 39 -18.09 -1.73 -17.85
CA ASP A 39 -17.80 -2.52 -19.04
C ASP A 39 -17.48 -3.99 -18.68
N ASP A 40 -17.83 -4.91 -19.56
CA ASP A 40 -17.74 -6.35 -19.30
C ASP A 40 -16.31 -6.81 -18.95
N VAL A 41 -15.29 -6.22 -19.57
CA VAL A 41 -13.88 -6.60 -19.34
C VAL A 41 -13.40 -6.13 -17.98
N SER A 42 -13.78 -4.91 -17.55
CA SER A 42 -13.48 -4.40 -16.21
C SER A 42 -14.12 -5.26 -15.13
N ILE A 43 -15.40 -5.63 -15.33
CA ILE A 43 -16.14 -6.51 -14.42
C ILE A 43 -15.46 -7.89 -14.33
N GLU A 44 -15.09 -8.48 -15.47
CA GLU A 44 -14.44 -9.79 -15.50
C GLU A 44 -13.07 -9.78 -14.81
N LEU A 45 -12.23 -8.78 -15.08
CA LEU A 45 -10.92 -8.65 -14.45
C LEU A 45 -11.03 -8.42 -12.94
N THR A 46 -11.94 -7.57 -12.49
CA THR A 46 -12.17 -7.33 -11.06
C THR A 46 -12.64 -8.61 -10.38
N ALA A 47 -13.64 -9.30 -10.93
CA ALA A 47 -14.13 -10.56 -10.40
C ALA A 47 -13.08 -11.69 -10.41
N GLU A 48 -12.16 -11.71 -11.39
CA GLU A 48 -11.03 -12.64 -11.39
C GLU A 48 -10.09 -12.36 -10.22
N ALA A 49 -9.74 -11.09 -9.96
CA ALA A 49 -8.86 -10.70 -8.86
C ALA A 49 -9.48 -11.06 -7.51
N GLU A 50 -10.74 -10.71 -7.30
CA GLU A 50 -11.47 -11.05 -6.08
C GLU A 50 -11.48 -12.54 -5.82
N ARG A 51 -11.81 -13.35 -6.82
CA ARG A 51 -11.88 -14.80 -6.70
C ARG A 51 -10.52 -15.44 -6.43
N ARG A 52 -9.45 -14.94 -7.05
CA ARG A 52 -8.12 -15.56 -6.97
C ARG A 52 -7.31 -15.07 -5.79
N TRP A 53 -7.38 -13.79 -5.45
CA TRP A 53 -6.45 -13.17 -4.50
C TRP A 53 -7.12 -12.44 -3.34
N PHE A 54 -8.25 -11.78 -3.55
CA PHE A 54 -8.86 -10.95 -2.51
C PHE A 54 -9.93 -11.69 -1.70
N GLY A 55 -10.73 -12.56 -2.32
CA GLY A 55 -11.80 -13.34 -1.67
C GLY A 55 -12.84 -12.49 -0.94
N TYR A 56 -13.81 -13.17 -0.35
CA TYR A 56 -14.92 -12.53 0.36
C TYR A 56 -14.62 -12.16 1.82
N SER A 57 -13.38 -12.31 2.30
CA SER A 57 -13.03 -11.90 3.66
C SER A 57 -12.16 -10.65 3.61
N ASP A 58 -12.44 -9.69 4.50
CA ASP A 58 -11.69 -8.44 4.66
C ASP A 58 -10.19 -8.62 5.00
N SER A 59 -9.74 -9.87 5.13
CA SER A 59 -8.39 -10.25 5.54
C SER A 59 -7.51 -10.79 4.41
N ARG A 60 -7.81 -10.52 3.15
CA ARG A 60 -6.94 -10.97 2.04
C ARG A 60 -6.08 -9.84 1.49
N PRO A 61 -4.80 -10.13 1.22
CA PRO A 61 -3.88 -9.11 0.75
C PRO A 61 -4.28 -8.61 -0.65
N TRP A 62 -4.29 -7.29 -0.78
CA TRP A 62 -4.55 -6.57 -2.03
C TRP A 62 -3.33 -6.57 -2.96
N VAL A 63 -2.57 -7.67 -2.94
CA VAL A 63 -1.32 -7.84 -3.66
C VAL A 63 -1.47 -9.00 -4.64
N ILE A 64 -1.18 -8.76 -5.90
CA ILE A 64 -1.29 -9.75 -6.98
C ILE A 64 0.10 -10.30 -7.31
N PRO A 65 0.34 -11.61 -7.19
CA PRO A 65 1.62 -12.22 -7.53
C PRO A 65 1.76 -12.55 -9.03
N ASP A 66 0.68 -12.50 -9.80
CA ASP A 66 0.57 -12.95 -11.18
C ASP A 66 0.80 -11.79 -12.17
N VAL A 67 1.97 -11.78 -12.81
CA VAL A 67 2.36 -10.72 -13.76
C VAL A 67 1.54 -10.78 -15.06
N ASP A 68 1.15 -11.96 -15.52
CA ASP A 68 0.35 -12.08 -16.76
C ASP A 68 -1.04 -11.46 -16.56
N TYR A 69 -1.64 -11.69 -15.37
CA TYR A 69 -2.87 -11.01 -15.01
C TYR A 69 -2.68 -9.48 -14.97
N LEU A 70 -1.64 -9.00 -14.30
CA LEU A 70 -1.35 -7.56 -14.20
C LEU A 70 -1.16 -6.90 -15.55
N GLN A 71 -0.51 -7.58 -16.49
CA GLN A 71 -0.35 -7.08 -17.86
C GLN A 71 -1.68 -7.00 -18.62
N ARG A 72 -2.60 -7.95 -18.43
CA ARG A 72 -3.95 -7.87 -18.99
C ARG A 72 -4.72 -6.71 -18.39
N TYR A 73 -4.66 -6.57 -17.08
CA TYR A 73 -5.29 -5.49 -16.34
C TYR A 73 -4.78 -4.12 -16.80
N LYS A 74 -3.45 -3.94 -16.87
CA LYS A 74 -2.83 -2.68 -17.34
C LYS A 74 -3.21 -2.35 -18.79
N ARG A 75 -3.22 -3.33 -19.69
CA ARG A 75 -3.66 -3.11 -21.08
C ARG A 75 -5.08 -2.61 -21.17
N HIS A 76 -5.98 -3.14 -20.33
CA HIS A 76 -7.35 -2.66 -20.30
C HIS A 76 -7.45 -1.25 -19.70
N CYS A 77 -6.71 -0.94 -18.64
CA CYS A 77 -6.60 0.45 -18.14
C CYS A 77 -6.17 1.41 -19.26
N GLN A 78 -5.16 1.03 -20.04
CA GLN A 78 -4.70 1.86 -21.20
C GLN A 78 -5.80 2.04 -22.25
N PHE A 79 -6.55 0.98 -22.55
CA PHE A 79 -7.71 1.06 -23.44
C PHE A 79 -8.77 2.04 -22.93
N MET A 80 -8.98 2.07 -21.62
CA MET A 80 -9.90 2.99 -20.93
C MET A 80 -9.30 4.39 -20.71
N ASN A 81 -8.09 4.68 -21.24
CA ASN A 81 -7.33 5.92 -21.02
C ASN A 81 -7.00 6.20 -19.54
N ILE A 82 -6.89 5.16 -18.73
CA ILE A 82 -6.50 5.27 -17.32
C ILE A 82 -4.97 5.09 -17.21
N SER A 83 -4.27 6.12 -16.78
CA SER A 83 -2.84 6.05 -16.51
C SER A 83 -2.57 5.32 -15.20
N THR A 84 -1.68 4.32 -15.23
CA THR A 84 -1.36 3.49 -14.06
C THR A 84 0.14 3.37 -13.83
N TYR A 85 0.50 3.09 -12.58
CA TYR A 85 1.83 2.66 -12.19
C TYR A 85 1.75 1.37 -11.37
N CYS A 86 2.84 0.60 -11.35
CA CYS A 86 2.91 -0.68 -10.65
C CYS A 86 3.91 -0.60 -9.49
N LEU A 87 3.49 -1.05 -8.32
CA LEU A 87 4.31 -1.14 -7.12
C LEU A 87 4.61 -2.60 -6.82
N GLN A 88 5.88 -2.95 -6.72
CA GLN A 88 6.33 -4.19 -6.11
C GLN A 88 6.29 -4.03 -4.59
N VAL A 89 5.75 -5.02 -3.92
CA VAL A 89 5.60 -5.10 -2.46
C VAL A 89 6.55 -6.17 -1.92
N GLU A 90 7.39 -5.79 -0.97
CA GLU A 90 8.31 -6.70 -0.28
C GLU A 90 8.12 -6.58 1.23
N SER A 91 8.00 -7.72 1.92
CA SER A 91 7.84 -7.77 3.38
C SER A 91 8.43 -9.05 3.97
N SER A 92 8.31 -9.23 5.28
CA SER A 92 8.64 -10.50 5.95
C SER A 92 7.52 -11.54 5.86
N SER A 93 6.33 -11.17 5.38
CA SER A 93 5.18 -12.08 5.24
C SER A 93 5.43 -13.11 4.13
N SER A 94 5.05 -14.36 4.39
CA SER A 94 5.04 -15.45 3.41
C SER A 94 3.64 -15.84 2.92
N ILE A 95 2.63 -15.05 3.26
CA ILE A 95 1.22 -15.35 2.91
C ILE A 95 1.03 -15.37 1.39
N ILE A 96 1.66 -14.42 0.70
CA ILE A 96 1.71 -14.41 -0.77
C ILE A 96 3.17 -14.23 -1.17
N LEU A 97 3.61 -15.01 -2.16
CA LEU A 97 4.96 -14.90 -2.72
C LEU A 97 4.88 -14.84 -4.24
N SER A 98 5.64 -13.92 -4.83
CA SER A 98 5.86 -13.83 -6.27
C SER A 98 7.30 -14.16 -6.60
N SER A 99 7.50 -14.99 -7.61
CA SER A 99 8.83 -15.26 -8.20
C SER A 99 9.17 -14.31 -9.36
N ALA A 100 8.23 -13.45 -9.74
CA ALA A 100 8.42 -12.57 -10.88
C ALA A 100 9.44 -11.48 -10.60
N GLU A 101 10.25 -11.19 -11.60
CA GLU A 101 11.21 -10.10 -11.61
C GLU A 101 10.84 -9.08 -12.65
N LEU A 102 10.60 -7.84 -12.19
CA LEU A 102 10.29 -6.72 -13.06
C LEU A 102 11.39 -5.66 -12.95
N PRO A 103 11.70 -4.94 -14.03
CA PRO A 103 12.67 -3.86 -13.98
C PRO A 103 12.26 -2.79 -12.97
N ILE A 104 13.18 -2.42 -12.08
CA ILE A 104 12.97 -1.38 -11.08
C ILE A 104 13.07 0.00 -11.75
N ILE A 105 12.06 0.84 -11.53
CA ILE A 105 12.10 2.25 -11.90
C ILE A 105 12.74 3.04 -10.75
N ARG A 106 12.20 2.89 -9.53
CA ARG A 106 12.72 3.55 -8.33
C ARG A 106 12.22 2.89 -7.05
N ILE A 107 13.00 2.99 -5.99
CA ILE A 107 12.59 2.61 -4.64
C ILE A 107 11.82 3.81 -4.06
N LEU A 108 10.61 3.55 -3.54
CA LEU A 108 9.77 4.60 -2.96
C LEU A 108 10.02 4.77 -1.46
N GLY A 109 10.23 3.69 -0.73
CA GLY A 109 10.48 3.70 0.70
C GLY A 109 9.76 2.57 1.43
N TYR A 110 9.54 2.78 2.73
CA TYR A 110 8.93 1.80 3.61
C TYR A 110 7.61 2.32 4.15
N ASP A 111 6.62 1.46 4.13
CA ASP A 111 5.35 1.60 4.81
C ASP A 111 5.28 0.65 6.01
N TYR A 112 4.32 0.84 6.87
CA TYR A 112 3.98 -0.10 7.92
C TYR A 112 2.53 -0.48 7.74
N ALA A 113 2.30 -1.71 7.36
CA ALA A 113 0.99 -2.17 6.91
C ALA A 113 0.57 -3.42 7.66
N ASP A 114 -0.71 -3.69 7.67
CA ASP A 114 -1.23 -4.95 8.17
C ASP A 114 -0.68 -6.13 7.35
N VAL A 115 -0.67 -7.33 7.95
CA VAL A 115 -0.13 -8.54 7.33
C VAL A 115 -0.83 -8.89 6.02
N ASP A 116 -2.09 -8.52 5.88
CA ASP A 116 -2.88 -8.66 4.65
C ASP A 116 -2.64 -7.53 3.64
N MET A 117 -1.83 -6.52 4.01
CA MET A 117 -1.48 -5.38 3.18
C MET A 117 -2.68 -4.56 2.68
N SER A 118 -3.82 -4.65 3.36
CA SER A 118 -5.02 -3.91 3.02
C SER A 118 -5.01 -2.47 3.53
N THR A 119 -4.26 -2.20 4.60
CA THR A 119 -4.26 -0.91 5.29
C THR A 119 -2.84 -0.49 5.65
N SER A 120 -2.53 0.79 5.43
CA SER A 120 -1.32 1.42 5.95
C SER A 120 -1.57 1.94 7.37
N CYS A 121 -1.00 1.25 8.33
CA CYS A 121 -1.01 1.68 9.72
C CYS A 121 -0.24 2.99 9.92
N LEU A 122 0.84 3.18 9.16
CA LEU A 122 1.62 4.42 9.18
C LEU A 122 0.75 5.62 8.80
N TYR A 123 -0.02 5.52 7.72
CA TYR A 123 -0.89 6.61 7.27
C TYR A 123 -1.99 6.91 8.29
N GLU A 124 -2.66 5.87 8.79
CA GLU A 124 -3.75 6.02 9.77
C GLU A 124 -3.25 6.74 11.03
N ASP A 125 -2.17 6.24 11.63
CA ASP A 125 -1.61 6.81 12.86
C ASP A 125 -1.11 8.26 12.66
N LEU A 126 -0.44 8.55 11.54
CA LEU A 126 0.10 9.88 11.28
C LEU A 126 -0.98 10.92 10.93
N THR A 127 -2.16 10.50 10.52
CA THR A 127 -3.30 11.37 10.24
C THR A 127 -4.19 11.62 11.46
N MET A 128 -3.98 10.91 12.58
CA MET A 128 -4.71 11.14 13.83
C MET A 128 -4.61 12.59 14.31
N ASN A 129 -5.76 13.21 14.58
CA ASN A 129 -5.82 14.62 14.98
C ASN A 129 -5.74 14.81 16.51
N VAL A 130 -4.83 14.10 17.18
CA VAL A 130 -4.60 14.17 18.63
C VAL A 130 -3.24 14.81 18.92
N CYS A 131 -3.19 15.84 19.73
CA CYS A 131 -1.96 16.61 19.96
C CYS A 131 -0.80 15.74 20.48
N VAL A 132 -1.05 14.84 21.44
CA VAL A 132 -0.01 13.96 22.00
C VAL A 132 0.52 12.99 20.96
N VAL A 133 -0.34 12.45 20.11
CA VAL A 133 0.05 11.58 18.98
C VAL A 133 0.96 12.33 18.03
N LYS A 134 0.58 13.57 17.67
CA LYS A 134 1.40 14.43 16.81
C LYS A 134 2.76 14.75 17.42
N ASP A 135 2.84 14.98 18.72
CA ASP A 135 4.10 15.27 19.39
C ASP A 135 5.04 14.07 19.42
N ILE A 136 4.52 12.89 19.70
CA ILE A 136 5.29 11.63 19.72
C ILE A 136 5.78 11.27 18.32
N PHE A 137 4.93 11.42 17.28
CA PHE A 137 5.32 11.12 15.91
C PHE A 137 6.06 12.26 15.19
N ARG A 138 6.25 13.41 15.82
CA ARG A 138 6.98 14.54 15.19
C ARG A 138 8.36 14.16 14.62
N PRO A 139 9.21 13.36 15.29
CA PRO A 139 10.47 12.90 14.72
C PRO A 139 10.25 12.07 13.43
N VAL A 140 9.28 11.16 13.43
CA VAL A 140 8.93 10.32 12.30
C VAL A 140 8.39 11.15 11.13
N LEU A 141 7.48 12.09 11.40
CA LEU A 141 6.93 13.00 10.38
C LEU A 141 8.02 13.79 9.63
N ARG A 142 9.10 14.16 10.32
CA ARG A 142 10.24 14.88 9.71
C ARG A 142 11.11 14.01 8.81
N LYS A 143 11.00 12.69 8.95
CA LYS A 143 11.76 11.71 8.18
C LYS A 143 11.00 11.16 6.98
N LEU A 144 9.72 11.49 6.84
CA LEU A 144 8.95 11.07 5.67
C LEU A 144 9.56 11.71 4.41
N ASN A 145 9.77 10.87 3.41
CA ASN A 145 10.26 11.32 2.11
C ASN A 145 9.14 12.00 1.28
N GLN A 146 9.46 12.38 0.06
CA GLN A 146 8.50 13.01 -0.88
C GLN A 146 7.28 12.13 -1.22
N TYR A 147 7.34 10.83 -0.93
CA TYR A 147 6.24 9.88 -1.14
C TYR A 147 5.44 9.60 0.14
N ARG A 148 5.72 10.34 1.21
CA ARG A 148 5.13 10.14 2.54
C ARG A 148 5.41 8.76 3.13
N LEU A 149 6.54 8.17 2.76
CA LEU A 149 7.02 6.89 3.25
C LEU A 149 8.30 7.09 4.07
N LEU A 150 8.61 6.13 4.92
CA LEU A 150 9.86 6.09 5.68
C LEU A 150 11.03 5.71 4.74
N ASN A 151 12.24 6.16 5.08
CA ASN A 151 13.41 5.95 4.22
C ASN A 151 14.08 4.58 4.47
N SER A 152 13.91 4.01 5.66
CA SER A 152 14.61 2.80 6.09
C SER A 152 13.79 1.96 7.05
N GLU A 153 14.23 0.73 7.28
CA GLU A 153 13.68 -0.13 8.34
C GLU A 153 13.93 0.45 9.73
N ASP A 154 15.04 1.16 9.95
CA ASP A 154 15.32 1.82 11.22
C ASP A 154 14.29 2.91 11.53
N ASP A 155 13.86 3.66 10.51
CA ASP A 155 12.78 4.65 10.66
C ASP A 155 11.44 3.97 11.01
N VAL A 156 11.19 2.77 10.48
CA VAL A 156 10.03 1.97 10.88
C VAL A 156 10.13 1.56 12.35
N GLN A 157 11.33 1.16 12.83
CA GLN A 157 11.52 0.81 14.24
C GLN A 157 11.31 2.02 15.18
N GLU A 158 11.73 3.21 14.76
CA GLU A 158 11.45 4.44 15.51
C GLU A 158 9.96 4.73 15.58
N TYR A 159 9.26 4.63 14.47
CA TYR A 159 7.79 4.74 14.44
C TYR A 159 7.12 3.75 15.40
N LEU A 160 7.53 2.47 15.37
CA LEU A 160 7.01 1.44 16.27
C LEU A 160 7.28 1.75 17.75
N SER A 161 8.41 2.36 18.04
CA SER A 161 8.75 2.78 19.40
C SER A 161 7.83 3.88 19.90
N GLY A 162 7.51 4.85 19.04
CA GLY A 162 6.50 5.89 19.30
C GLY A 162 5.10 5.30 19.54
N ARG A 163 4.69 4.35 18.70
CA ARG A 163 3.40 3.67 18.81
C ARG A 163 3.27 2.91 20.14
N ARG A 164 4.31 2.16 20.52
CA ARG A 164 4.36 1.48 21.83
C ARG A 164 4.27 2.45 23.00
N ALA A 165 4.92 3.61 22.91
CA ALA A 165 4.82 4.63 23.95
C ALA A 165 3.39 5.16 24.11
N LEU A 166 2.66 5.38 23.01
CA LEU A 166 1.26 5.81 23.03
C LEU A 166 0.35 4.75 23.69
N ILE A 167 0.51 3.48 23.30
CA ILE A 167 -0.24 2.37 23.91
C ILE A 167 0.01 2.31 25.42
N ASN A 168 1.27 2.45 25.86
CA ASN A 168 1.64 2.46 27.28
C ASN A 168 1.06 3.66 28.05
N MET A 169 0.74 4.74 27.36
CA MET A 169 0.03 5.91 27.91
C MET A 169 -1.49 5.74 27.93
N GLY A 170 -2.01 4.60 27.46
CA GLY A 170 -3.44 4.30 27.43
C GLY A 170 -4.18 4.88 26.23
N TYR A 171 -3.45 5.30 25.16
CA TYR A 171 -4.09 5.68 23.91
C TYR A 171 -4.52 4.41 23.17
N ASP A 172 -5.76 4.42 22.69
CA ASP A 172 -6.31 3.37 21.85
C ASP A 172 -5.74 3.57 20.44
N MET A 173 -4.64 2.88 20.18
CA MET A 173 -4.08 2.78 18.83
C MET A 173 -4.72 1.54 18.19
N GLU A 174 -5.39 1.70 17.04
CA GLU A 174 -6.05 0.59 16.36
C GLU A 174 -5.20 -0.68 16.40
N GLU A 175 -5.78 -1.79 16.88
CA GLU A 175 -5.11 -3.08 16.89
C GLU A 175 -5.13 -3.65 15.47
N TYR A 176 -4.01 -3.47 14.77
CA TYR A 176 -3.82 -4.10 13.47
C TYR A 176 -3.38 -5.55 13.66
N PHE A 177 -3.87 -6.42 12.80
CA PHE A 177 -3.52 -7.83 12.80
C PHE A 177 -2.06 -8.03 12.34
N SER A 178 -1.14 -8.19 13.31
CA SER A 178 0.27 -8.50 13.06
C SER A 178 0.93 -7.60 12.00
N PRO A 179 0.91 -6.27 12.15
CA PRO A 179 1.43 -5.37 11.13
C PRO A 179 2.94 -5.51 10.98
N LEU A 180 3.44 -5.24 9.79
CA LEU A 180 4.83 -5.45 9.41
C LEU A 180 5.37 -4.32 8.53
N ALA A 181 6.70 -4.20 8.48
CA ALA A 181 7.36 -3.29 7.57
C ALA A 181 7.21 -3.79 6.12
N VAL A 182 6.81 -2.89 5.24
CA VAL A 182 6.62 -3.15 3.82
C VAL A 182 7.47 -2.20 3.00
N LYS A 183 8.38 -2.74 2.20
CA LYS A 183 9.14 -1.96 1.24
C LYS A 183 8.39 -1.88 -0.08
N LEU A 184 8.28 -0.67 -0.61
CA LEU A 184 7.60 -0.36 -1.85
C LEU A 184 8.59 0.11 -2.91
N THR A 185 8.49 -0.50 -4.10
CA THR A 185 9.35 -0.21 -5.24
C THR A 185 8.48 -0.05 -6.49
N GLU A 186 8.62 1.06 -7.20
CA GLU A 186 7.97 1.23 -8.50
C GLU A 186 8.70 0.41 -9.55
N VAL A 187 7.97 -0.38 -10.32
CA VAL A 187 8.49 -1.29 -11.33
C VAL A 187 7.83 -1.09 -12.69
N LEU A 188 8.55 -1.46 -13.72
CA LEU A 188 8.03 -1.44 -15.08
C LEU A 188 7.28 -2.76 -15.36
N LEU A 189 5.97 -2.65 -15.52
CA LEU A 189 5.10 -3.74 -15.91
C LEU A 189 4.88 -3.73 -17.42
#